data_98515840f918421b9d25b17bd803eeeb
#
_entry.id   98515840f918421b9d25b17bd803eeeb
#
_cell.length_a   1.000
_cell.length_b   1.000
_cell.length_c   1.000
_cell.angle_alpha   90.00
_cell.angle_beta   90.00
_cell.angle_gamma   90.00
#
_symmetry.space_group_name_H-M   'P 1'
#
loop_
_entity.id
_entity.type
_entity.pdbx_description
1 polymer ?
#
loop_
_entity_poly.entity_id
_entity_poly.type
_entity_poly.pdbx_seq_one_letter_code
_entity_poly.pdbx_strand_id
1 'polypeptide(L)'
;MYCAGMCPLCRVSDHPLLIVELGETYLLLGENQGCPGWCVAVLKEHAEHMADLPRERQLRVFEDVARAVEAVRRVFGPVRINYECLGNVVPHIHWHVIPRHADDPTPREPVWGWGAERLRGTMPDEERAALAARLREALRAT
;
A
#
# COMPACT_ATOMS: atom_id res chain seq x y z
N MET A 1 14.18 18.14 4.12
CA MET A 1 13.93 17.79 2.71
C MET A 1 14.82 16.61 2.35
N TYR A 2 14.24 15.50 1.91
CA TYR A 2 15.03 14.35 1.44
C TYR A 2 15.54 14.65 0.03
N CYS A 3 16.84 14.58 -0.18
CA CYS A 3 17.38 14.52 -1.54
C CYS A 3 16.95 13.19 -2.18
N ALA A 4 16.70 13.18 -3.48
CA ALA A 4 16.22 11.99 -4.21
C ALA A 4 17.04 10.71 -3.96
N GLY A 5 18.30 10.80 -3.54
CA GLY A 5 19.15 9.65 -3.22
C GLY A 5 19.04 9.12 -1.77
N MET A 6 18.38 9.86 -0.86
CA MET A 6 18.28 9.52 0.57
C MET A 6 16.89 9.07 1.00
N CYS A 7 15.86 9.29 0.17
CA CYS A 7 14.50 8.87 0.48
C CYS A 7 14.37 7.33 0.37
N PRO A 8 13.93 6.65 1.44
CA PRO A 8 13.82 5.18 1.43
C PRO A 8 12.81 4.68 0.39
N LEU A 9 11.81 5.48 0.03
CA LEU A 9 10.79 5.08 -0.94
C LEU A 9 11.21 5.29 -2.40
N CYS A 10 12.34 5.96 -2.66
CA CYS A 10 12.89 6.08 -4.02
C CYS A 10 13.54 4.79 -4.54
N ARG A 11 13.72 3.78 -3.69
CA ARG A 11 14.45 2.55 -4.02
C ARG A 11 13.66 1.29 -3.63
N VAL A 12 12.41 1.23 -4.05
CA VAL A 12 11.54 0.09 -3.71
C VAL A 12 11.37 -0.91 -4.86
N SER A 13 11.98 -0.68 -6.01
CA SER A 13 11.90 -1.60 -7.15
C SER A 13 12.47 -3.00 -6.85
N ASP A 14 13.43 -3.09 -5.94
CA ASP A 14 14.05 -4.34 -5.51
C ASP A 14 13.59 -4.78 -4.11
N HIS A 15 12.53 -4.18 -3.61
CA HIS A 15 12.04 -4.48 -2.26
C HIS A 15 11.53 -5.91 -2.17
N PRO A 16 11.88 -6.67 -1.10
CA PRO A 16 11.44 -8.07 -0.97
C PRO A 16 9.93 -8.26 -0.88
N LEU A 17 9.19 -7.21 -0.50
CA LEU A 17 7.73 -7.22 -0.44
C LEU A 17 7.07 -6.61 -1.69
N LEU A 18 7.82 -6.42 -2.77
CA LEU A 18 7.26 -5.93 -4.04
C LEU A 18 6.27 -6.96 -4.58
N ILE A 19 5.03 -6.52 -4.82
CA ILE A 19 3.98 -7.32 -5.45
C ILE A 19 4.11 -7.19 -6.97
N VAL A 20 4.08 -5.96 -7.48
CA VAL A 20 4.11 -5.68 -8.91
C VAL A 20 4.48 -4.21 -9.17
N GLU A 21 5.06 -3.97 -10.34
CA GLU A 21 5.16 -2.63 -10.92
C GLU A 21 3.86 -2.32 -11.68
N LEU A 22 3.24 -1.18 -11.37
CA LEU A 22 2.07 -0.64 -12.06
C LEU A 22 2.46 0.53 -12.98
N GLY A 23 1.48 1.26 -13.48
CA GLY A 23 1.71 2.38 -14.40
C GLY A 23 2.58 3.48 -13.82
N GLU A 24 2.18 4.03 -12.68
CA GLU A 24 2.87 5.14 -12.00
C GLU A 24 3.53 4.72 -10.68
N THR A 25 3.19 3.55 -10.15
CA THR A 25 3.58 3.13 -8.81
C THR A 25 4.21 1.74 -8.79
N TYR A 26 4.97 1.48 -7.71
CA TYR A 26 5.31 0.14 -7.27
C TYR A 26 4.35 -0.26 -6.16
N LEU A 27 3.66 -1.37 -6.31
CA LEU A 27 2.78 -1.89 -5.28
C LEU A 27 3.54 -2.86 -4.39
N LEU A 28 3.62 -2.53 -3.11
CA LEU A 28 4.27 -3.34 -2.09
C LEU A 28 3.23 -3.97 -1.16
N LEU A 29 3.52 -5.15 -0.65
CA LEU A 29 2.86 -5.60 0.57
C LEU A 29 3.40 -4.78 1.73
N GLY A 30 2.53 -4.20 2.55
CA GLY A 30 2.94 -3.41 3.70
C GLY A 30 3.68 -4.24 4.74
N GLU A 31 4.65 -3.66 5.41
CA GLU A 31 5.32 -4.31 6.55
C GLU A 31 4.34 -4.54 7.71
N ASN A 32 3.41 -3.62 7.88
CA ASN A 32 2.32 -3.73 8.84
C ASN A 32 1.21 -4.60 8.26
N GLN A 33 0.99 -5.75 8.85
CA GLN A 33 -0.07 -6.69 8.47
C GLN A 33 -1.08 -6.94 9.60
N GLY A 34 -1.22 -5.99 10.52
CA GLY A 34 -2.28 -6.00 11.52
C GLY A 34 -3.68 -5.98 10.89
N CYS A 35 -3.78 -5.44 9.68
CA CYS A 35 -4.90 -5.68 8.76
C CYS A 35 -4.36 -6.52 7.59
N PRO A 36 -4.56 -7.84 7.57
CA PRO A 36 -4.01 -8.69 6.51
C PRO A 36 -4.43 -8.25 5.11
N GLY A 37 -3.46 -8.07 4.24
CA GLY A 37 -3.67 -7.54 2.89
C GLY A 37 -3.36 -6.05 2.73
N TRP A 38 -2.87 -5.40 3.78
CA TRP A 38 -2.43 -4.01 3.70
C TRP A 38 -1.33 -3.86 2.67
N CYS A 39 -1.59 -3.03 1.65
CA CYS A 39 -0.68 -2.72 0.55
C CYS A 39 -0.30 -1.24 0.56
N VAL A 40 0.83 -0.93 -0.06
CA VAL A 40 1.30 0.44 -0.25
C VAL A 40 1.70 0.64 -1.71
N ALA A 41 1.04 1.59 -2.38
CA ALA A 41 1.37 2.00 -3.74
C ALA A 41 2.31 3.20 -3.67
N VAL A 42 3.57 3.01 -4.02
CA VAL A 42 4.65 4.01 -3.93
C VAL A 42 4.90 4.61 -5.30
N LEU A 43 4.82 5.93 -5.42
CA LEU A 43 5.11 6.62 -6.68
C LEU A 43 6.56 6.32 -7.12
N LYS A 44 6.76 6.03 -8.41
CA LYS A 44 8.07 5.62 -8.94
C LYS A 44 9.13 6.70 -8.80
N GLU A 45 8.77 7.95 -9.08
CA GLU A 45 9.68 9.08 -8.89
C GLU A 45 9.41 9.81 -7.58
N HIS A 46 10.37 10.60 -7.13
CA HIS A 46 10.21 11.39 -5.91
C HIS A 46 9.34 12.62 -6.17
N ALA A 47 8.16 12.63 -5.56
CA ALA A 47 7.31 13.80 -5.44
C ALA A 47 6.61 13.75 -4.08
N GLU A 48 6.36 14.91 -3.48
CA GLU A 48 5.83 14.98 -2.11
C GLU A 48 4.31 15.12 -2.06
N HIS A 49 3.73 15.81 -3.05
CA HIS A 49 2.30 16.11 -3.07
C HIS A 49 1.65 15.71 -4.39
N MET A 50 0.46 15.14 -4.32
CA MET A 50 -0.31 14.80 -5.52
C MET A 50 -0.54 16.03 -6.42
N ALA A 51 -0.71 17.20 -5.82
CA ALA A 51 -0.90 18.45 -6.55
C ALA A 51 0.31 18.88 -7.41
N ASP A 52 1.50 18.35 -7.11
CA ASP A 52 2.71 18.63 -7.88
C ASP A 52 2.77 17.86 -9.20
N LEU A 53 1.95 16.81 -9.33
CA LEU A 53 1.88 16.00 -10.54
C LEU A 53 0.93 16.64 -11.57
N PRO A 54 1.21 16.50 -12.88
CA PRO A 54 0.24 16.82 -13.92
C PRO A 54 -1.06 16.04 -13.71
N ARG A 55 -2.19 16.63 -14.07
CA ARG A 55 -3.53 16.04 -13.85
C ARG A 55 -3.65 14.61 -14.39
N GLU A 56 -3.13 14.37 -15.56
CA GLU A 56 -3.16 13.02 -16.18
C GLU A 56 -2.42 11.99 -15.35
N ARG A 57 -1.31 12.38 -14.72
CA ARG A 57 -0.55 11.49 -13.85
C ARG A 57 -1.27 11.24 -12.53
N GLN A 58 -1.91 12.26 -11.97
CA GLN A 58 -2.77 12.07 -10.78
C GLN A 58 -3.83 11.00 -11.04
N LEU A 59 -4.49 11.06 -12.21
CA LEU A 59 -5.50 10.08 -12.60
C LEU A 59 -4.93 8.67 -12.73
N ARG A 60 -3.75 8.53 -13.32
CA ARG A 60 -3.09 7.21 -13.45
C ARG A 60 -2.64 6.65 -12.10
N VAL A 61 -2.19 7.50 -11.16
CA VAL A 61 -1.90 7.05 -9.79
C VAL A 61 -3.17 6.51 -9.13
N PHE A 62 -4.29 7.20 -9.29
CA PHE A 62 -5.58 6.73 -8.76
C PHE A 62 -6.03 5.42 -9.39
N GLU A 63 -5.78 5.23 -10.68
CA GLU A 63 -6.05 3.96 -11.36
C GLU A 63 -5.23 2.82 -10.75
N ASP A 64 -3.95 3.05 -10.48
CA ASP A 64 -3.10 2.06 -9.82
C ASP A 64 -3.65 1.70 -8.42
N VAL A 65 -4.05 2.71 -7.64
CA VAL A 65 -4.67 2.49 -6.32
C VAL A 65 -5.96 1.69 -6.44
N ALA A 66 -6.82 2.02 -7.41
CA ALA A 66 -8.07 1.30 -7.65
C ALA A 66 -7.82 -0.17 -7.99
N ARG A 67 -6.84 -0.46 -8.84
CA ARG A 67 -6.44 -1.84 -9.16
C ARG A 67 -5.95 -2.61 -7.94
N ALA A 68 -5.15 -1.96 -7.10
CA ALA A 68 -4.72 -2.57 -5.83
C ALA A 68 -5.92 -2.91 -4.92
N VAL A 69 -6.87 -1.99 -4.80
CA VAL A 69 -8.11 -2.20 -4.03
C VAL A 69 -8.91 -3.37 -4.57
N GLU A 70 -9.08 -3.47 -5.90
CA GLU A 70 -9.80 -4.58 -6.51
C GLU A 70 -9.14 -5.92 -6.21
N ALA A 71 -7.81 -6.00 -6.29
CA ALA A 71 -7.07 -7.22 -5.96
C ALA A 71 -7.26 -7.61 -4.49
N VAL A 72 -7.14 -6.65 -3.58
CA VAL A 72 -7.35 -6.88 -2.14
C VAL A 72 -8.77 -7.36 -1.86
N ARG A 73 -9.75 -6.75 -2.49
CA ARG A 73 -11.17 -7.15 -2.34
C ARG A 73 -11.41 -8.58 -2.85
N ARG A 74 -10.80 -8.97 -3.94
CA ARG A 74 -10.92 -10.34 -4.48
C ARG A 74 -10.31 -11.38 -3.56
N VAL A 75 -9.17 -11.06 -2.96
CA VAL A 75 -8.45 -12.00 -2.09
C VAL A 75 -9.09 -12.12 -0.71
N PHE A 76 -9.57 -11.03 -0.14
CA PHE A 76 -10.00 -10.97 1.27
C PHE A 76 -11.49 -10.70 1.49
N GLY A 77 -12.17 -10.01 0.59
CA GLY A 77 -13.54 -9.55 0.81
C GLY A 77 -13.71 -8.67 2.05
N PRO A 78 -12.88 -7.64 2.26
CA PRO A 78 -12.97 -6.80 3.46
C PRO A 78 -14.28 -6.03 3.49
N VAL A 79 -14.73 -5.65 4.69
CA VAL A 79 -15.95 -4.84 4.87
C VAL A 79 -15.73 -3.38 4.51
N ARG A 80 -14.47 -2.91 4.55
CA ARG A 80 -14.10 -1.54 4.21
C ARG A 80 -12.65 -1.51 3.72
N ILE A 81 -12.34 -0.55 2.85
CA ILE A 81 -10.95 -0.17 2.51
C ILE A 81 -10.71 1.25 3.00
N ASN A 82 -9.64 1.48 3.74
CA ASN A 82 -9.15 2.82 4.01
C ASN A 82 -8.07 3.18 2.99
N TYR A 83 -8.22 4.34 2.38
CA TYR A 83 -7.27 4.92 1.42
C TYR A 83 -6.57 6.08 2.12
N GLU A 84 -5.27 6.03 2.27
CA GLU A 84 -4.56 7.07 3.00
C GLU A 84 -3.25 7.46 2.32
N CYS A 85 -3.07 8.75 2.11
CA CYS A 85 -1.84 9.32 1.55
C CYS A 85 -1.35 10.41 2.51
N LEU A 86 -0.58 10.04 3.51
CA LEU A 86 -0.20 10.92 4.62
C LEU A 86 1.12 11.67 4.38
N GLY A 87 2.22 10.95 4.21
CA GLY A 87 3.53 11.55 3.94
C GLY A 87 4.17 12.28 5.11
N ASN A 88 3.68 12.12 6.35
CA ASN A 88 4.18 12.84 7.52
C ASN A 88 5.56 12.35 7.98
N VAL A 89 5.87 11.08 7.80
CA VAL A 89 7.17 10.49 8.17
C VAL A 89 8.11 10.49 6.99
N VAL A 90 7.65 10.02 5.83
CA VAL A 90 8.42 10.04 4.59
C VAL A 90 7.66 10.89 3.57
N PRO A 91 8.14 12.08 3.24
CA PRO A 91 7.47 12.98 2.28
C PRO A 91 7.74 12.54 0.83
N HIS A 92 7.16 11.43 0.46
CA HIS A 92 7.17 10.83 -0.87
C HIS A 92 5.79 10.23 -1.09
N ILE A 93 5.14 10.52 -2.19
CA ILE A 93 3.78 10.05 -2.46
C ILE A 93 3.72 8.53 -2.36
N HIS A 94 2.96 8.07 -1.38
CA HIS A 94 2.63 6.65 -1.22
C HIS A 94 1.23 6.54 -0.65
N TRP A 95 0.45 5.63 -1.24
CA TRP A 95 -0.94 5.39 -0.87
C TRP A 95 -1.05 4.08 -0.12
N HIS A 96 -1.53 4.16 1.11
CA HIS A 96 -1.92 2.98 1.87
C HIS A 96 -3.28 2.49 1.42
N VAL A 97 -3.38 1.21 1.14
CA VAL A 97 -4.62 0.48 0.89
C VAL A 97 -4.80 -0.49 2.05
N ILE A 98 -5.68 -0.15 2.98
CA ILE A 98 -5.81 -0.85 4.25
C ILE A 98 -7.16 -1.55 4.32
N PRO A 99 -7.21 -2.89 4.17
CA PRO A 99 -8.46 -3.62 4.30
C PRO A 99 -8.87 -3.72 5.76
N ARG A 100 -10.10 -3.32 6.05
CA ARG A 100 -10.71 -3.47 7.37
C ARG A 100 -11.63 -4.68 7.32
N HIS A 101 -11.36 -5.64 8.18
CA HIS A 101 -12.05 -6.94 8.17
C HIS A 101 -13.22 -6.96 9.16
N ALA A 102 -14.13 -7.94 8.99
CA ALA A 102 -15.32 -8.05 9.84
C ALA A 102 -15.00 -8.31 11.32
N ASP A 103 -13.86 -8.91 11.60
CA ASP A 103 -13.38 -9.20 12.97
C ASP A 103 -12.53 -8.08 13.59
N ASP A 104 -12.44 -6.92 12.94
CA ASP A 104 -11.71 -5.77 13.46
C ASP A 104 -12.34 -5.32 14.78
N PRO A 105 -11.59 -5.31 15.91
CA PRO A 105 -12.14 -4.91 17.20
C PRO A 105 -12.40 -3.40 17.32
N THR A 106 -11.82 -2.59 16.42
CA THR A 106 -11.99 -1.13 16.41
C THR A 106 -12.32 -0.61 15.02
N PRO A 107 -13.46 -1.04 14.42
CA PRO A 107 -13.73 -0.82 12.99
C PRO A 107 -13.97 0.65 12.62
N ARG A 108 -14.20 1.52 13.58
CA ARG A 108 -14.44 2.95 13.35
C ARG A 108 -13.21 3.81 13.51
N GLU A 109 -12.13 3.25 14.03
CA GLU A 109 -10.90 3.99 14.31
C GLU A 109 -9.87 3.81 13.20
N PRO A 110 -9.12 4.88 12.85
CA PRO A 110 -7.96 4.73 11.99
C PRO A 110 -6.91 3.85 12.65
N VAL A 111 -6.16 3.10 11.85
CA VAL A 111 -5.14 2.17 12.37
C VAL A 111 -3.98 2.87 13.10
N TRP A 112 -3.74 4.13 12.80
CA TRP A 112 -2.58 4.87 13.34
C TRP A 112 -2.65 5.14 14.84
N GLY A 113 -3.80 4.95 15.46
CA GLY A 113 -3.94 4.95 16.91
C GLY A 113 -3.56 3.63 17.58
N TRP A 114 -3.27 2.59 16.82
CA TRP A 114 -2.89 1.29 17.35
C TRP A 114 -1.43 1.28 17.82
N GLY A 115 -1.12 0.45 18.82
CA GLY A 115 0.26 0.17 19.21
C GLY A 115 1.03 -0.55 18.11
N ALA A 116 2.36 -0.45 18.15
CA ALA A 116 3.25 -0.99 17.13
C ALA A 116 3.06 -2.49 16.89
N GLU A 117 2.85 -3.28 17.95
CA GLU A 117 2.61 -4.72 17.83
C GLU A 117 1.34 -5.04 17.03
N ARG A 118 0.25 -4.33 17.32
CA ARG A 118 -1.02 -4.53 16.63
C ARG A 118 -0.91 -4.11 15.15
N LEU A 119 -0.24 -2.99 14.86
CA LEU A 119 0.01 -2.55 13.50
C LEU A 119 0.77 -3.60 12.71
N ARG A 120 1.86 -4.09 13.28
CA ARG A 120 2.74 -5.07 12.64
C ARG A 120 2.03 -6.39 12.37
N GLY A 121 1.19 -6.84 13.31
CA GLY A 121 0.58 -8.17 13.27
C GLY A 121 1.59 -9.29 13.50
N THR A 122 1.15 -10.51 13.26
CA THR A 122 1.91 -11.74 13.56
C THR A 122 2.19 -12.58 12.31
N MET A 123 1.97 -12.04 11.12
CA MET A 123 2.13 -12.80 9.86
C MET A 123 3.60 -13.17 9.63
N PRO A 124 3.93 -14.47 9.51
CA PRO A 124 5.30 -14.92 9.20
C PRO A 124 5.74 -14.53 7.78
N ASP A 125 7.04 -14.48 7.53
CA ASP A 125 7.61 -14.10 6.23
C ASP A 125 7.14 -15.00 5.08
N GLU A 126 7.01 -16.32 5.33
CA GLU A 126 6.51 -17.26 4.33
C GLU A 126 5.07 -16.95 3.92
N GLU A 127 4.25 -16.58 4.88
CA GLU A 127 2.87 -16.19 4.63
C GLU A 127 2.79 -14.85 3.89
N ARG A 128 3.67 -13.91 4.21
CA ARG A 128 3.81 -12.64 3.47
C ARG A 128 4.15 -12.88 2.01
N ALA A 129 5.11 -13.76 1.73
CA ALA A 129 5.51 -14.11 0.37
C ALA A 129 4.36 -14.77 -0.41
N ALA A 130 3.64 -15.69 0.21
CA ALA A 130 2.48 -16.34 -0.38
C ALA A 130 1.35 -15.34 -0.66
N LEU A 131 1.12 -14.40 0.25
CA LEU A 131 0.13 -13.35 0.09
C LEU A 131 0.47 -12.40 -1.06
N ALA A 132 1.73 -11.98 -1.15
CA ALA A 132 2.20 -11.17 -2.27
C ALA A 132 1.97 -11.86 -3.62
N ALA A 133 2.21 -13.17 -3.70
CA ALA A 133 1.95 -13.97 -4.90
C ALA A 133 0.45 -14.03 -5.24
N ARG A 134 -0.41 -14.21 -4.25
CA ARG A 134 -1.88 -14.22 -4.44
C ARG A 134 -2.39 -12.87 -4.94
N LEU A 135 -1.90 -11.78 -4.37
CA LEU A 135 -2.27 -10.43 -4.80
C LEU A 135 -1.78 -10.13 -6.22
N ARG A 136 -0.57 -10.57 -6.56
CA ARG A 136 -0.03 -10.45 -7.93
C ARG A 136 -0.92 -11.18 -8.93
N GLU A 137 -1.37 -12.37 -8.61
CA GLU A 137 -2.27 -13.12 -9.47
C GLU A 137 -3.63 -12.43 -9.61
N ALA A 138 -4.18 -11.91 -8.52
CA ALA A 138 -5.44 -11.16 -8.54
C ALA A 138 -5.35 -9.89 -9.40
N LEU A 139 -4.19 -9.22 -9.43
CA LEU A 139 -3.96 -8.04 -10.26
C LEU A 139 -3.99 -8.32 -11.75
N ARG A 140 -3.64 -9.53 -12.18
CA ARG A 140 -3.70 -9.93 -13.60
C ARG A 140 -5.13 -9.95 -14.14
N ALA A 141 -6.11 -10.04 -13.26
CA ALA A 141 -7.53 -10.07 -13.61
C ALA A 141 -8.23 -8.71 -13.49
N THR A 142 -7.46 -7.65 -13.13
CA THR A 142 -8.01 -6.27 -13.03
C THR A 142 -7.91 -5.50 -14.35
#